data_e1f0868f8f6d35d89f9c20b414927803
#
_entry.id   e1f0868f8f6d35d89f9c20b414927803
#
_cell.length_a   1.000
_cell.length_b   1.000
_cell.length_c   1.000
_cell.angle_alpha   90.00
_cell.angle_beta   90.00
_cell.angle_gamma   90.00
#
_symmetry.space_group_name_H-M   'P 1'
#
loop_
_entity.id
_entity.type
_entity.pdbx_description
1 polymer ?
#
loop_
_entity_poly.entity_id
_entity_poly.type
_entity_poly.pdbx_seq_one_letter_code
_entity_poly.pdbx_strand_id
1 'polypeptide(L)'
;MKKIGFIGLGIMGAAMAGHLIDAGYELSVYNRTKSKAESLLARGARYCESPGKCAAGQDAVITIVGYPKDVEEIYLGADGILDNLAPGAYVADMTTSSPSLAVRIYEEAKKRGIHALDAPVTGGDMGAQNATLNILVGGDEDAFHAMQPIFAAMGKNIVYEGAAGAGQKTKAANQIAIAGTLAGACEAFAYARAAGLDPEKVFSSISGGAAASFQMSNMIRKALDGDFAPGFMIKHFVKDMNIGAETSREYGIDLPVLEQVLREARSLEANGGGTEGTQSLLKYYE
;
A
#
# COMPACT_ATOMS: atom_id res chain seq x y z
N MET A 1 -0.31 -6.59 -23.79
CA MET A 1 0.38 -5.41 -23.26
C MET A 1 1.86 -5.72 -23.14
N LYS A 2 2.73 -4.78 -23.54
CA LYS A 2 4.19 -4.98 -23.52
C LYS A 2 4.91 -3.77 -22.89
N LYS A 3 4.38 -2.56 -23.10
CA LYS A 3 4.96 -1.31 -22.63
C LYS A 3 4.24 -0.83 -21.39
N ILE A 4 4.98 -0.65 -20.28
CA ILE A 4 4.41 -0.27 -18.99
C ILE A 4 5.09 1.01 -18.49
N GLY A 5 4.29 2.00 -18.11
CA GLY A 5 4.72 3.12 -17.29
C GLY A 5 4.64 2.73 -15.81
N PHE A 6 5.69 2.97 -15.04
CA PHE A 6 5.68 2.72 -13.58
C PHE A 6 6.04 4.01 -12.83
N ILE A 7 5.15 4.46 -11.96
CA ILE A 7 5.28 5.73 -11.24
C ILE A 7 5.29 5.48 -9.74
N GLY A 8 6.37 5.95 -9.09
CA GLY A 8 6.57 5.77 -7.66
C GLY A 8 7.55 4.63 -7.36
N LEU A 9 8.82 4.99 -7.17
CA LEU A 9 9.93 4.08 -6.90
C LEU A 9 10.38 4.15 -5.43
N GLY A 10 9.39 4.04 -4.54
CA GLY A 10 9.62 3.85 -3.10
C GLY A 10 10.12 2.42 -2.80
N ILE A 11 10.14 2.07 -1.50
CA ILE A 11 10.59 0.75 -1.03
C ILE A 11 9.87 -0.39 -1.77
N MET A 12 8.55 -0.30 -1.90
CA MET A 12 7.77 -1.31 -2.60
C MET A 12 7.85 -1.16 -4.12
N GLY A 13 7.65 0.06 -4.65
CA GLY A 13 7.56 0.29 -6.09
C GLY A 13 8.81 -0.06 -6.87
N ALA A 14 10.00 0.15 -6.31
CA ALA A 14 11.25 -0.24 -6.97
C ALA A 14 11.36 -1.77 -7.15
N ALA A 15 10.97 -2.55 -6.13
CA ALA A 15 10.94 -4.01 -6.22
C ALA A 15 9.89 -4.49 -7.23
N MET A 16 8.67 -3.94 -7.15
CA MET A 16 7.57 -4.28 -8.07
C MET A 16 7.94 -3.98 -9.53
N ALA A 17 8.51 -2.80 -9.81
CA ALA A 17 9.00 -2.43 -11.13
C ALA A 17 10.12 -3.38 -11.61
N GLY A 18 10.97 -3.80 -10.70
CA GLY A 18 12.02 -4.79 -10.98
C GLY A 18 11.45 -6.12 -11.48
N HIS A 19 10.40 -6.63 -10.84
CA HIS A 19 9.74 -7.88 -11.26
C HIS A 19 9.08 -7.77 -12.65
N LEU A 20 8.59 -6.59 -13.02
CA LEU A 20 8.05 -6.37 -14.37
C LEU A 20 9.15 -6.44 -15.43
N ILE A 21 10.35 -5.93 -15.15
CA ILE A 21 11.51 -6.09 -16.05
C ILE A 21 11.88 -7.58 -16.18
N ASP A 22 11.91 -8.32 -15.06
CA ASP A 22 12.23 -9.76 -15.07
C ASP A 22 11.19 -10.58 -15.84
N ALA A 23 9.93 -10.13 -15.84
CA ALA A 23 8.85 -10.71 -16.63
C ALA A 23 8.88 -10.31 -18.11
N GLY A 24 9.85 -9.49 -18.54
CA GLY A 24 10.09 -9.14 -19.94
C GLY A 24 9.28 -7.94 -20.46
N TYR A 25 8.71 -7.11 -19.57
CA TYR A 25 8.03 -5.88 -19.96
C TYR A 25 9.03 -4.75 -20.27
N GLU A 26 8.69 -3.92 -21.27
CA GLU A 26 9.42 -2.68 -21.57
C GLU A 26 8.96 -1.59 -20.59
N LEU A 27 9.87 -1.12 -19.72
CA LEU A 27 9.48 -0.24 -18.62
C LEU A 27 9.92 1.21 -18.83
N SER A 28 8.98 2.14 -18.72
CA SER A 28 9.22 3.57 -18.53
C SER A 28 8.96 3.91 -17.07
N VAL A 29 9.85 4.64 -16.41
CA VAL A 29 9.73 4.91 -14.97
C VAL A 29 9.77 6.41 -14.67
N TYR A 30 8.99 6.80 -13.66
CA TYR A 30 9.04 8.14 -13.08
C TYR A 30 9.03 8.09 -11.56
N ASN A 31 9.84 8.93 -10.96
CA ASN A 31 9.82 9.20 -9.52
C ASN A 31 10.31 10.62 -9.25
N ARG A 32 9.72 11.34 -8.28
CA ARG A 32 10.16 12.71 -7.91
C ARG A 32 11.65 12.80 -7.59
N THR A 33 12.22 11.76 -6.96
CA THR A 33 13.65 11.63 -6.70
C THR A 33 14.27 10.69 -7.74
N LYS A 34 14.93 11.25 -8.74
CA LYS A 34 15.49 10.51 -9.90
C LYS A 34 16.47 9.41 -9.50
N SER A 35 17.30 9.63 -8.47
CA SER A 35 18.28 8.64 -8.01
C SER A 35 17.68 7.31 -7.60
N LYS A 36 16.39 7.27 -7.20
CA LYS A 36 15.69 6.00 -6.89
C LYS A 36 15.43 5.14 -8.13
N ALA A 37 15.61 5.66 -9.34
CA ALA A 37 15.45 4.91 -10.57
C ALA A 37 16.74 4.22 -11.04
N GLU A 38 17.91 4.55 -10.52
CA GLU A 38 19.21 4.15 -11.04
C GLU A 38 19.35 2.64 -11.22
N SER A 39 18.93 1.84 -10.25
CA SER A 39 18.98 0.38 -10.34
C SER A 39 18.12 -0.19 -11.48
N LEU A 40 16.96 0.42 -11.75
CA LEU A 40 16.07 0.01 -12.83
C LEU A 40 16.59 0.48 -14.20
N LEU A 41 17.21 1.66 -14.25
CA LEU A 41 17.87 2.15 -15.48
C LEU A 41 19.01 1.25 -15.89
N ALA A 42 19.81 0.77 -14.94
CA ALA A 42 20.87 -0.21 -15.19
C ALA A 42 20.34 -1.55 -15.75
N ARG A 43 19.04 -1.83 -15.52
CA ARG A 43 18.33 -3.01 -16.01
C ARG A 43 17.52 -2.75 -17.30
N GLY A 44 17.68 -1.57 -17.93
CA GLY A 44 17.08 -1.24 -19.23
C GLY A 44 15.77 -0.44 -19.15
N ALA A 45 15.32 -0.02 -17.97
CA ALA A 45 14.18 0.89 -17.88
C ALA A 45 14.52 2.29 -18.43
N ARG A 46 13.54 2.99 -18.97
CA ARG A 46 13.67 4.37 -19.45
C ARG A 46 13.14 5.35 -18.42
N TYR A 47 13.95 6.33 -17.99
CA TYR A 47 13.50 7.40 -17.11
C TYR A 47 12.67 8.45 -17.88
N CYS A 48 11.61 8.93 -17.25
CA CYS A 48 10.75 10.02 -17.73
C CYS A 48 10.77 11.19 -16.75
N GLU A 49 10.61 12.42 -17.26
CA GLU A 49 10.74 13.65 -16.47
C GLU A 49 9.42 14.09 -15.80
N SER A 50 8.28 13.46 -16.18
CA SER A 50 6.96 13.73 -15.60
C SER A 50 6.05 12.49 -15.65
N PRO A 51 4.94 12.47 -14.86
CA PRO A 51 3.94 11.41 -14.94
C PRO A 51 3.35 11.26 -16.35
N GLY A 52 2.99 12.37 -17.00
CA GLY A 52 2.43 12.35 -18.36
C GLY A 52 3.44 11.81 -19.38
N LYS A 53 4.71 12.21 -19.33
CA LYS A 53 5.76 11.62 -20.18
C LYS A 53 5.99 10.14 -19.92
N CYS A 54 5.77 9.68 -18.69
CA CYS A 54 5.85 8.27 -18.34
C CYS A 54 4.65 7.49 -18.88
N ALA A 55 3.50 8.10 -18.97
CA ALA A 55 2.26 7.51 -19.47
C ALA A 55 2.19 7.47 -21.02
N ALA A 56 2.79 8.44 -21.69
CA ALA A 56 2.69 8.59 -23.14
C ALA A 56 3.20 7.34 -23.89
N GLY A 57 2.30 6.75 -24.72
CA GLY A 57 2.61 5.59 -25.56
C GLY A 57 2.75 4.26 -24.81
N GLN A 58 2.26 4.19 -23.56
CA GLN A 58 2.23 2.95 -22.80
C GLN A 58 0.93 2.17 -23.04
N ASP A 59 0.99 0.84 -22.93
CA ASP A 59 -0.19 -0.03 -22.93
C ASP A 59 -0.87 0.01 -21.55
N ALA A 60 -0.07 0.13 -20.48
CA ALA A 60 -0.56 0.25 -19.11
C ALA A 60 0.33 1.17 -18.28
N VAL A 61 -0.26 1.83 -17.27
CA VAL A 61 0.48 2.58 -16.25
C VAL A 61 0.13 2.05 -14.86
N ILE A 62 1.16 1.81 -14.07
CA ILE A 62 1.06 1.38 -12.67
C ILE A 62 1.59 2.49 -11.78
N THR A 63 0.88 2.77 -10.70
CA THR A 63 1.29 3.77 -9.73
C THR A 63 1.32 3.20 -8.33
N ILE A 64 2.33 3.58 -7.54
CA ILE A 64 2.39 3.35 -6.10
C ILE A 64 3.14 4.50 -5.43
N VAL A 65 2.38 5.45 -4.89
CA VAL A 65 2.91 6.70 -4.32
C VAL A 65 2.57 6.82 -2.82
N GLY A 66 2.82 7.99 -2.23
CA GLY A 66 2.74 8.14 -0.77
C GLY A 66 1.33 8.37 -0.22
N TYR A 67 0.58 9.28 -0.83
CA TYR A 67 -0.66 9.83 -0.27
C TYR A 67 -1.75 9.99 -1.34
N PRO A 68 -3.04 10.04 -0.94
CA PRO A 68 -4.15 10.30 -1.88
C PRO A 68 -3.97 11.57 -2.73
N LYS A 69 -3.43 12.65 -2.14
CA LYS A 69 -3.14 13.88 -2.88
C LYS A 69 -2.10 13.69 -3.99
N ASP A 70 -1.09 12.83 -3.76
CA ASP A 70 -0.09 12.52 -4.78
C ASP A 70 -0.75 11.72 -5.92
N VAL A 71 -1.68 10.81 -5.60
CA VAL A 71 -2.47 10.06 -6.59
C VAL A 71 -3.33 11.02 -7.41
N GLU A 72 -4.07 11.92 -6.78
CA GLU A 72 -4.89 12.92 -7.46
C GLU A 72 -4.05 13.76 -8.42
N GLU A 73 -2.90 14.26 -7.96
CA GLU A 73 -2.00 15.08 -8.77
C GLU A 73 -1.46 14.34 -9.99
N ILE A 74 -0.98 13.11 -9.84
CA ILE A 74 -0.39 12.36 -10.97
C ILE A 74 -1.43 11.85 -11.96
N TYR A 75 -2.67 11.63 -11.55
CA TYR A 75 -3.75 11.17 -12.45
C TYR A 75 -4.50 12.32 -13.12
N LEU A 76 -4.87 13.35 -12.35
CA LEU A 76 -5.85 14.40 -12.73
C LEU A 76 -5.22 15.80 -12.81
N GLY A 77 -3.96 15.94 -12.40
CA GLY A 77 -3.24 17.21 -12.46
C GLY A 77 -2.78 17.57 -13.90
N ALA A 78 -2.25 18.78 -14.06
CA ALA A 78 -1.64 19.21 -15.31
C ALA A 78 -0.46 18.28 -15.68
N ASP A 79 -0.39 17.85 -16.96
CA ASP A 79 0.55 16.82 -17.42
C ASP A 79 0.40 15.48 -16.67
N GLY A 80 -0.84 15.18 -16.25
CA GLY A 80 -1.20 13.94 -15.57
C GLY A 80 -1.28 12.73 -16.49
N ILE A 81 -1.47 11.56 -15.89
CA ILE A 81 -1.51 10.28 -16.60
C ILE A 81 -2.67 10.26 -17.61
N LEU A 82 -3.88 10.65 -17.16
CA LEU A 82 -5.09 10.48 -18.00
C LEU A 82 -5.11 11.36 -19.25
N ASP A 83 -4.43 12.50 -19.22
CA ASP A 83 -4.35 13.41 -20.37
C ASP A 83 -3.30 12.97 -21.42
N ASN A 84 -2.43 12.01 -21.05
CA ASN A 84 -1.32 11.56 -21.90
C ASN A 84 -1.43 10.09 -22.35
N LEU A 85 -2.44 9.35 -21.90
CA LEU A 85 -2.71 7.99 -22.34
C LEU A 85 -3.65 7.95 -23.55
N ALA A 86 -3.40 6.98 -24.42
CA ALA A 86 -4.31 6.71 -25.54
C ALA A 86 -5.57 5.96 -25.05
N PRO A 87 -6.73 6.15 -25.73
CA PRO A 87 -7.89 5.29 -25.52
C PRO A 87 -7.55 3.81 -25.69
N GLY A 88 -8.14 2.95 -24.84
CA GLY A 88 -7.85 1.52 -24.77
C GLY A 88 -6.67 1.14 -23.89
N ALA A 89 -5.91 2.11 -23.38
CA ALA A 89 -4.86 1.84 -22.39
C ALA A 89 -5.44 1.59 -20.99
N TYR A 90 -4.60 1.04 -20.10
CA TYR A 90 -4.96 0.67 -18.75
C TYR A 90 -4.21 1.49 -17.71
N VAL A 91 -4.84 1.74 -16.58
CA VAL A 91 -4.15 2.27 -15.38
C VAL A 91 -4.52 1.44 -14.16
N ALA A 92 -3.54 1.22 -13.27
CA ALA A 92 -3.76 0.57 -11.98
C ALA A 92 -3.06 1.36 -10.87
N ASP A 93 -3.85 1.96 -9.97
CA ASP A 93 -3.29 2.57 -8.76
C ASP A 93 -3.16 1.54 -7.64
N MET A 94 -1.91 1.20 -7.32
CA MET A 94 -1.57 0.25 -6.26
C MET A 94 -1.28 0.95 -4.92
N THR A 95 -1.47 2.26 -4.86
CA THR A 95 -1.38 3.06 -3.63
C THR A 95 -2.58 2.77 -2.73
N THR A 96 -2.38 2.72 -1.40
CA THR A 96 -3.50 2.84 -0.47
C THR A 96 -4.00 4.27 -0.48
N SER A 97 -5.20 4.47 -1.03
CA SER A 97 -5.81 5.77 -1.29
C SER A 97 -7.30 5.78 -0.92
N SER A 98 -7.97 6.91 -1.12
CA SER A 98 -9.40 7.06 -0.82
C SER A 98 -10.25 6.29 -1.84
N PRO A 99 -11.26 5.52 -1.40
CA PRO A 99 -12.22 4.88 -2.30
C PRO A 99 -12.96 5.87 -3.21
N SER A 100 -13.31 7.04 -2.73
CA SER A 100 -13.98 8.08 -3.52
C SER A 100 -13.07 8.66 -4.61
N LEU A 101 -11.77 8.83 -4.32
CA LEU A 101 -10.79 9.23 -5.32
C LEU A 101 -10.61 8.15 -6.40
N ALA A 102 -10.58 6.88 -6.01
CA ALA A 102 -10.49 5.76 -6.96
C ALA A 102 -11.69 5.76 -7.93
N VAL A 103 -12.91 5.95 -7.42
CA VAL A 103 -14.12 6.07 -8.24
C VAL A 103 -14.02 7.28 -9.17
N ARG A 104 -13.59 8.44 -8.68
CA ARG A 104 -13.42 9.65 -9.50
C ARG A 104 -12.40 9.44 -10.62
N ILE A 105 -11.27 8.79 -10.35
CA ILE A 105 -10.27 8.47 -11.38
C ILE A 105 -10.85 7.52 -12.42
N TYR A 106 -11.59 6.49 -11.99
CA TYR A 106 -12.28 5.57 -12.88
C TYR A 106 -13.25 6.30 -13.82
N GLU A 107 -14.08 7.19 -13.30
CA GLU A 107 -15.04 7.96 -14.11
C GLU A 107 -14.34 8.87 -15.11
N GLU A 108 -13.27 9.57 -14.71
CA GLU A 108 -12.49 10.43 -15.59
C GLU A 108 -11.71 9.65 -16.66
N ALA A 109 -11.19 8.49 -16.31
CA ALA A 109 -10.55 7.56 -17.26
C ALA A 109 -11.55 7.05 -18.29
N LYS A 110 -12.73 6.63 -17.83
CA LYS A 110 -13.82 6.13 -18.70
C LYS A 110 -14.26 7.15 -19.76
N LYS A 111 -14.34 8.44 -19.41
CA LYS A 111 -14.65 9.53 -20.38
C LYS A 111 -13.61 9.63 -21.51
N ARG A 112 -12.39 9.17 -21.26
CA ARG A 112 -11.25 9.16 -22.20
C ARG A 112 -11.04 7.81 -22.89
N GLY A 113 -11.93 6.83 -22.63
CA GLY A 113 -11.79 5.46 -23.14
C GLY A 113 -10.61 4.70 -22.54
N ILE A 114 -10.17 5.07 -21.32
CA ILE A 114 -9.09 4.42 -20.57
C ILE A 114 -9.71 3.51 -19.52
N HIS A 115 -9.13 2.33 -19.31
CA HIS A 115 -9.54 1.38 -18.28
C HIS A 115 -8.78 1.63 -16.97
N ALA A 116 -9.50 1.98 -15.90
CA ALA A 116 -8.88 2.29 -14.61
C ALA A 116 -9.26 1.25 -13.54
N LEU A 117 -8.24 0.81 -12.79
CA LEU A 117 -8.36 -0.10 -11.67
C LEU A 117 -7.74 0.54 -10.42
N ASP A 118 -8.38 0.39 -9.28
CA ASP A 118 -7.77 0.55 -7.98
C ASP A 118 -7.28 -0.83 -7.50
N ALA A 119 -5.99 -0.94 -7.21
CA ALA A 119 -5.34 -2.22 -6.95
C ALA A 119 -4.38 -2.17 -5.75
N PRO A 120 -4.82 -1.64 -4.59
CA PRO A 120 -3.96 -1.58 -3.42
C PRO A 120 -3.48 -2.96 -3.00
N VAL A 121 -2.35 -2.97 -2.28
CA VAL A 121 -1.63 -4.21 -1.95
C VAL A 121 -1.48 -4.43 -0.45
N THR A 122 -1.33 -5.69 -0.07
CA THR A 122 -0.90 -6.10 1.27
C THR A 122 0.19 -7.17 1.18
N GLY A 123 1.05 -7.26 2.21
CA GLY A 123 2.23 -8.13 2.24
C GLY A 123 3.53 -7.37 2.57
N GLY A 124 3.46 -6.02 2.66
CA GLY A 124 4.59 -5.18 3.03
C GLY A 124 5.74 -5.21 2.03
N ASP A 125 6.90 -4.71 2.46
CA ASP A 125 8.13 -4.67 1.69
C ASP A 125 8.64 -6.06 1.31
N MET A 126 8.54 -7.04 2.21
CA MET A 126 8.91 -8.43 1.95
C MET A 126 8.03 -9.05 0.86
N GLY A 127 6.73 -8.76 0.88
CA GLY A 127 5.81 -9.21 -0.18
C GLY A 127 6.16 -8.59 -1.54
N ALA A 128 6.56 -7.32 -1.56
CA ALA A 128 7.03 -6.65 -2.77
C ALA A 128 8.34 -7.23 -3.28
N GLN A 129 9.32 -7.46 -2.39
CA GLN A 129 10.62 -8.03 -2.75
C GLN A 129 10.52 -9.46 -3.31
N ASN A 130 9.61 -10.27 -2.76
CA ASN A 130 9.45 -11.68 -3.13
C ASN A 130 8.37 -11.93 -4.19
N ALA A 131 7.76 -10.90 -4.77
CA ALA A 131 6.61 -11.00 -5.68
C ALA A 131 5.46 -11.83 -5.08
N THR A 132 5.18 -11.66 -3.81
CA THR A 132 4.14 -12.42 -3.06
C THR A 132 3.03 -11.52 -2.52
N LEU A 133 2.85 -10.34 -3.10
CA LEU A 133 1.80 -9.41 -2.70
C LEU A 133 0.41 -10.03 -2.86
N ASN A 134 -0.51 -9.68 -1.96
CA ASN A 134 -1.93 -9.77 -2.23
C ASN A 134 -2.36 -8.47 -2.88
N ILE A 135 -3.04 -8.54 -4.02
CA ILE A 135 -3.48 -7.39 -4.83
C ILE A 135 -5.00 -7.40 -4.84
N LEU A 136 -5.60 -6.33 -4.32
CA LEU A 136 -7.04 -6.19 -4.12
C LEU A 136 -7.59 -5.27 -5.21
N VAL A 137 -8.27 -5.82 -6.21
CA VAL A 137 -8.56 -5.08 -7.44
C VAL A 137 -10.03 -4.69 -7.54
N GLY A 138 -10.30 -3.38 -7.68
CA GLY A 138 -11.59 -2.81 -8.02
C GLY A 138 -11.58 -2.19 -9.41
N GLY A 139 -12.73 -2.25 -10.11
CA GLY A 139 -12.91 -1.71 -11.45
C GLY A 139 -13.74 -2.61 -12.35
N ASP A 140 -13.61 -2.45 -13.66
CA ASP A 140 -14.29 -3.34 -14.62
C ASP A 140 -13.61 -4.73 -14.64
N GLU A 141 -14.40 -5.80 -14.61
CA GLU A 141 -13.93 -7.19 -14.57
C GLU A 141 -13.11 -7.56 -15.81
N ASP A 142 -13.49 -7.09 -16.98
CA ASP A 142 -12.71 -7.30 -18.21
C ASP A 142 -11.33 -6.64 -18.11
N ALA A 143 -11.24 -5.44 -17.53
CA ALA A 143 -9.97 -4.75 -17.29
C ALA A 143 -9.11 -5.52 -16.26
N PHE A 144 -9.72 -6.05 -15.21
CA PHE A 144 -9.05 -6.93 -14.25
C PHE A 144 -8.41 -8.14 -14.95
N HIS A 145 -9.17 -8.86 -15.78
CA HIS A 145 -8.64 -10.02 -16.50
C HIS A 145 -7.52 -9.65 -17.48
N ALA A 146 -7.64 -8.51 -18.15
CA ALA A 146 -6.59 -8.02 -19.06
C ALA A 146 -5.28 -7.68 -18.32
N MET A 147 -5.38 -7.14 -17.10
CA MET A 147 -4.21 -6.75 -16.27
C MET A 147 -3.64 -7.90 -15.42
N GLN A 148 -4.35 -9.03 -15.29
CA GLN A 148 -3.95 -10.14 -14.45
C GLN A 148 -2.52 -10.67 -14.72
N PRO A 149 -2.03 -10.79 -15.97
CA PRO A 149 -0.64 -11.20 -16.22
C PRO A 149 0.40 -10.23 -15.65
N ILE A 150 0.09 -8.92 -15.63
CA ILE A 150 0.96 -7.88 -15.06
C ILE A 150 0.96 -7.99 -13.54
N PHE A 151 -0.21 -8.15 -12.91
CA PHE A 151 -0.31 -8.34 -11.46
C PHE A 151 0.38 -9.62 -10.99
N ALA A 152 0.31 -10.70 -11.76
CA ALA A 152 0.96 -11.98 -11.46
C ALA A 152 2.49 -11.91 -11.41
N ALA A 153 3.10 -10.92 -12.06
CA ALA A 153 4.53 -10.67 -11.93
C ALA A 153 4.93 -10.08 -10.56
N MET A 154 3.98 -9.49 -9.82
CA MET A 154 4.25 -8.77 -8.57
C MET A 154 3.59 -9.41 -7.34
N GLY A 155 2.62 -10.30 -7.53
CA GLY A 155 1.84 -10.88 -6.44
C GLY A 155 1.35 -12.29 -6.72
N LYS A 156 0.98 -13.00 -5.66
CA LYS A 156 0.47 -14.38 -5.74
C LYS A 156 -1.04 -14.49 -5.58
N ASN A 157 -1.63 -13.65 -4.75
CA ASN A 157 -3.06 -13.63 -4.51
C ASN A 157 -3.65 -12.36 -5.11
N ILE A 158 -4.35 -12.50 -6.24
CA ILE A 158 -4.90 -11.39 -7.00
C ILE A 158 -6.42 -11.57 -7.00
N VAL A 159 -7.11 -10.67 -6.30
CA VAL A 159 -8.54 -10.82 -6.02
C VAL A 159 -9.31 -9.69 -6.67
N TYR A 160 -10.32 -10.03 -7.46
CA TYR A 160 -11.31 -9.08 -7.94
C TYR A 160 -12.32 -8.79 -6.82
N GLU A 161 -12.34 -7.57 -6.35
CA GLU A 161 -13.15 -7.14 -5.20
C GLU A 161 -14.50 -6.51 -5.63
N GLY A 162 -14.67 -6.25 -6.93
CA GLY A 162 -15.89 -5.66 -7.49
C GLY A 162 -15.65 -4.34 -8.22
N ALA A 163 -16.67 -3.48 -8.27
CA ALA A 163 -16.62 -2.20 -8.99
C ALA A 163 -15.54 -1.26 -8.46
N ALA A 164 -15.27 -0.18 -9.21
CA ALA A 164 -14.27 0.84 -8.85
C ALA A 164 -14.41 1.33 -7.40
N GLY A 165 -13.29 1.39 -6.70
CA GLY A 165 -13.18 1.68 -5.28
C GLY A 165 -13.31 0.47 -4.37
N ALA A 166 -13.69 -0.72 -4.87
CA ALA A 166 -13.82 -1.92 -4.04
C ALA A 166 -12.47 -2.41 -3.49
N GLY A 167 -11.40 -2.33 -4.27
CA GLY A 167 -10.04 -2.63 -3.81
C GLY A 167 -9.62 -1.75 -2.64
N GLN A 168 -9.86 -0.43 -2.73
CA GLN A 168 -9.55 0.50 -1.64
C GLN A 168 -10.43 0.26 -0.40
N LYS A 169 -11.70 -0.09 -0.57
CA LYS A 169 -12.58 -0.47 0.55
C LYS A 169 -12.10 -1.72 1.25
N THR A 170 -11.72 -2.75 0.51
CA THR A 170 -11.11 -3.97 1.07
C THR A 170 -9.79 -3.66 1.76
N LYS A 171 -8.97 -2.78 1.19
CA LYS A 171 -7.73 -2.33 1.83
C LYS A 171 -8.00 -1.57 3.14
N ALA A 172 -9.01 -0.71 3.19
CA ALA A 172 -9.40 -0.04 4.43
C ALA A 172 -9.81 -1.05 5.51
N ALA A 173 -10.63 -2.06 5.17
CA ALA A 173 -11.01 -3.13 6.09
C ALA A 173 -9.79 -3.91 6.61
N ASN A 174 -8.81 -4.22 5.73
CA ASN A 174 -7.55 -4.83 6.13
C ASN A 174 -6.77 -3.96 7.13
N GLN A 175 -6.66 -2.65 6.91
CA GLN A 175 -5.92 -1.75 7.80
C GLN A 175 -6.64 -1.55 9.15
N ILE A 176 -7.96 -1.56 9.17
CA ILE A 176 -8.77 -1.57 10.40
C ILE A 176 -8.46 -2.82 11.24
N ALA A 177 -8.44 -4.00 10.62
CA ALA A 177 -8.11 -5.24 11.32
C ALA A 177 -6.66 -5.25 11.84
N ILE A 178 -5.70 -4.74 11.05
CA ILE A 178 -4.30 -4.58 11.48
C ILE A 178 -4.19 -3.65 12.69
N ALA A 179 -4.91 -2.54 12.70
CA ALA A 179 -4.89 -1.60 13.81
C ALA A 179 -5.29 -2.28 15.12
N GLY A 180 -6.42 -2.98 15.14
CA GLY A 180 -6.89 -3.67 16.34
C GLY A 180 -5.95 -4.79 16.82
N THR A 181 -5.45 -5.60 15.90
CA THR A 181 -4.55 -6.72 16.26
C THR A 181 -3.18 -6.24 16.73
N LEU A 182 -2.65 -5.14 16.16
CA LEU A 182 -1.38 -4.57 16.61
C LEU A 182 -1.51 -3.94 17.99
N ALA A 183 -2.52 -3.11 18.21
CA ALA A 183 -2.75 -2.47 19.50
C ALA A 183 -2.98 -3.49 20.62
N GLY A 184 -3.85 -4.48 20.40
CA GLY A 184 -4.08 -5.55 21.38
C GLY A 184 -2.84 -6.36 21.71
N ALA A 185 -1.96 -6.60 20.72
CA ALA A 185 -0.68 -7.23 20.96
C ALA A 185 0.26 -6.34 21.79
N CYS A 186 0.34 -5.03 21.49
CA CYS A 186 1.15 -4.08 22.25
C CYS A 186 0.67 -3.97 23.72
N GLU A 187 -0.65 -3.83 23.94
CA GLU A 187 -1.24 -3.80 25.29
C GLU A 187 -0.96 -5.07 26.08
N ALA A 188 -1.06 -6.24 25.43
CA ALA A 188 -0.76 -7.52 26.10
C ALA A 188 0.68 -7.57 26.61
N PHE A 189 1.65 -7.06 25.86
CA PHE A 189 3.05 -7.03 26.28
C PHE A 189 3.34 -5.92 27.30
N ALA A 190 2.70 -4.76 27.18
CA ALA A 190 2.75 -3.74 28.23
C ALA A 190 2.22 -4.27 29.58
N TYR A 191 1.06 -4.94 29.54
CA TYR A 191 0.51 -5.63 30.72
C TYR A 191 1.48 -6.68 31.29
N ALA A 192 2.03 -7.54 30.44
CA ALA A 192 2.95 -8.59 30.88
C ALA A 192 4.18 -8.02 31.60
N ARG A 193 4.76 -6.94 31.09
CA ARG A 193 5.87 -6.23 31.74
C ARG A 193 5.45 -5.65 33.09
N ALA A 194 4.31 -4.95 33.14
CA ALA A 194 3.78 -4.38 34.37
C ALA A 194 3.47 -5.44 35.44
N ALA A 195 3.05 -6.63 35.00
CA ALA A 195 2.81 -7.79 35.88
C ALA A 195 4.10 -8.54 36.28
N GLY A 196 5.28 -8.10 35.87
CA GLY A 196 6.56 -8.74 36.20
C GLY A 196 6.79 -10.07 35.47
N LEU A 197 6.09 -10.32 34.36
CA LEU A 197 6.29 -11.53 33.58
C LEU A 197 7.48 -11.37 32.60
N ASP A 198 8.11 -12.49 32.27
CA ASP A 198 9.14 -12.55 31.25
C ASP A 198 8.52 -12.44 29.86
N PRO A 199 8.80 -11.37 29.06
CA PRO A 199 8.19 -11.17 27.75
C PRO A 199 8.47 -12.32 26.78
N GLU A 200 9.64 -12.96 26.84
CA GLU A 200 9.98 -14.09 25.96
C GLU A 200 9.12 -15.32 26.26
N LYS A 201 8.88 -15.60 27.54
CA LYS A 201 7.99 -16.69 27.93
C LYS A 201 6.55 -16.40 27.54
N VAL A 202 6.09 -15.16 27.75
CA VAL A 202 4.74 -14.74 27.31
C VAL A 202 4.59 -14.90 25.79
N PHE A 203 5.57 -14.40 25.01
CA PHE A 203 5.58 -14.54 23.57
C PHE A 203 5.44 -16.03 23.16
N SER A 204 6.30 -16.89 23.70
CA SER A 204 6.28 -18.32 23.39
C SER A 204 4.96 -19.00 23.74
N SER A 205 4.28 -18.53 24.79
CA SER A 205 3.04 -19.12 25.29
C SER A 205 1.80 -18.74 24.48
N ILE A 206 1.72 -17.49 23.96
CA ILE A 206 0.47 -16.98 23.38
C ILE A 206 0.53 -16.74 21.87
N SER A 207 1.72 -16.62 21.28
CA SER A 207 1.87 -16.25 19.87
C SER A 207 1.35 -17.31 18.90
N GLY A 208 1.27 -18.58 19.29
CA GLY A 208 0.74 -19.68 18.47
C GLY A 208 -0.70 -20.09 18.80
N GLY A 209 -1.35 -19.44 19.78
CA GLY A 209 -2.70 -19.80 20.25
C GLY A 209 -3.80 -18.89 19.71
N ALA A 210 -4.87 -18.74 20.49
CA ALA A 210 -6.03 -17.91 20.11
C ALA A 210 -5.70 -16.41 19.94
N ALA A 211 -4.61 -15.92 20.55
CA ALA A 211 -4.08 -14.57 20.38
C ALA A 211 -3.22 -14.40 19.12
N ALA A 212 -3.04 -15.47 18.31
CA ALA A 212 -2.18 -15.44 17.13
C ALA A 212 -2.66 -14.43 16.10
N SER A 213 -1.72 -13.69 15.55
CA SER A 213 -1.91 -12.79 14.42
C SER A 213 -0.55 -12.53 13.77
N PHE A 214 -0.53 -12.02 12.53
CA PHE A 214 0.71 -11.55 11.92
C PHE A 214 1.41 -10.50 12.80
N GLN A 215 0.63 -9.62 13.43
CA GLN A 215 1.15 -8.58 14.32
C GLN A 215 1.81 -9.18 15.55
N MET A 216 1.16 -10.14 16.21
CA MET A 216 1.73 -10.87 17.34
C MET A 216 3.02 -11.57 16.94
N SER A 217 2.98 -12.40 15.89
CA SER A 217 4.11 -13.27 15.54
C SER A 217 5.31 -12.54 14.94
N ASN A 218 5.09 -11.41 14.24
CA ASN A 218 6.16 -10.73 13.52
C ASN A 218 6.48 -9.34 14.10
N MET A 219 5.44 -8.52 14.38
CA MET A 219 5.69 -7.14 14.84
C MET A 219 6.15 -7.13 16.31
N ILE A 220 5.47 -7.88 17.19
CA ILE A 220 5.92 -8.00 18.57
C ILE A 220 7.29 -8.66 18.65
N ARG A 221 7.56 -9.70 17.84
CA ARG A 221 8.91 -10.31 17.81
C ARG A 221 9.99 -9.27 17.50
N LYS A 222 9.81 -8.46 16.45
CA LYS A 222 10.73 -7.37 16.14
C LYS A 222 10.89 -6.37 17.28
N ALA A 223 9.78 -5.97 17.91
CA ALA A 223 9.82 -5.03 19.03
C ALA A 223 10.59 -5.58 20.22
N LEU A 224 10.43 -6.87 20.55
CA LEU A 224 11.20 -7.55 21.63
C LEU A 224 12.69 -7.62 21.30
N ASP A 225 13.05 -7.78 20.02
CA ASP A 225 14.43 -7.77 19.55
C ASP A 225 15.03 -6.34 19.46
N GLY A 226 14.24 -5.31 19.77
CA GLY A 226 14.65 -3.91 19.63
C GLY A 226 14.76 -3.43 18.17
N ASP A 227 14.22 -4.18 17.21
CA ASP A 227 14.20 -3.82 15.79
C ASP A 227 12.97 -2.99 15.46
N PHE A 228 13.17 -1.67 15.35
CA PHE A 228 12.15 -0.71 14.92
C PHE A 228 12.34 -0.23 13.48
N ALA A 229 13.20 -0.89 12.71
CA ALA A 229 13.37 -0.60 11.29
C ALA A 229 12.05 -0.80 10.51
N PRO A 230 11.70 0.12 9.59
CA PRO A 230 10.39 0.11 8.96
C PRO A 230 10.30 -0.91 7.83
N GLY A 231 9.46 -1.92 7.97
CA GLY A 231 8.82 -2.59 6.83
C GLY A 231 7.58 -1.80 6.37
N PHE A 232 6.83 -1.24 7.34
CA PHE A 232 5.73 -0.32 7.12
C PHE A 232 5.79 0.80 8.16
N MET A 233 5.87 2.05 7.72
CA MET A 233 6.12 3.21 8.60
C MET A 233 4.86 3.64 9.34
N ILE A 234 5.01 4.12 10.58
CA ILE A 234 3.93 4.73 11.39
C ILE A 234 3.18 5.82 10.62
N LYS A 235 3.86 6.75 9.96
CA LYS A 235 3.20 7.82 9.20
C LYS A 235 2.28 7.32 8.08
N HIS A 236 2.62 6.21 7.42
CA HIS A 236 1.77 5.59 6.41
C HIS A 236 0.63 4.80 7.07
N PHE A 237 0.88 4.21 8.23
CA PHE A 237 -0.17 3.56 9.01
C PHE A 237 -1.20 4.57 9.52
N VAL A 238 -0.76 5.73 10.02
CA VAL A 238 -1.64 6.87 10.38
C VAL A 238 -2.47 7.31 9.18
N LYS A 239 -1.85 7.47 8.00
CA LYS A 239 -2.59 7.78 6.76
C LYS A 239 -3.65 6.73 6.44
N ASP A 240 -3.30 5.45 6.48
CA ASP A 240 -4.22 4.36 6.14
C ASP A 240 -5.39 4.28 7.11
N MET A 241 -5.13 4.42 8.43
CA MET A 241 -6.18 4.49 9.44
C MET A 241 -7.08 5.72 9.26
N ASN A 242 -6.54 6.87 8.87
CA ASN A 242 -7.35 8.05 8.55
C ASN A 242 -8.33 7.77 7.42
N ILE A 243 -7.88 7.13 6.33
CA ILE A 243 -8.77 6.73 5.22
C ILE A 243 -9.89 5.83 5.75
N GLY A 244 -9.56 4.84 6.57
CA GLY A 244 -10.57 3.97 7.20
C GLY A 244 -11.56 4.72 8.08
N ALA A 245 -11.09 5.64 8.92
CA ALA A 245 -11.92 6.44 9.82
C ALA A 245 -12.83 7.43 9.06
N GLU A 246 -12.32 8.07 8.01
CA GLU A 246 -13.10 8.96 7.14
C GLU A 246 -14.19 8.18 6.41
N THR A 247 -13.82 7.07 5.78
CA THR A 247 -14.76 6.22 5.02
C THR A 247 -15.82 5.59 5.94
N SER A 248 -15.47 5.18 7.16
CA SER A 248 -16.45 4.65 8.11
C SER A 248 -17.52 5.66 8.49
N ARG A 249 -17.14 6.93 8.67
CA ARG A 249 -18.11 8.02 8.95
C ARG A 249 -19.04 8.28 7.77
N GLU A 250 -18.54 8.20 6.52
CA GLU A 250 -19.38 8.30 5.32
C GLU A 250 -20.45 7.19 5.28
N TYR A 251 -20.12 5.99 5.82
CA TYR A 251 -21.07 4.86 5.92
C TYR A 251 -21.92 4.88 7.18
N GLY A 252 -21.75 5.87 8.05
CA GLY A 252 -22.51 5.99 9.30
C GLY A 252 -22.18 4.94 10.35
N ILE A 253 -20.96 4.36 10.30
CA ILE A 253 -20.49 3.39 11.30
C ILE A 253 -19.39 3.98 12.19
N ASP A 254 -19.44 3.64 13.47
CA ASP A 254 -18.48 4.06 14.49
C ASP A 254 -17.47 2.92 14.73
N LEU A 255 -16.18 3.26 14.68
CA LEU A 255 -15.09 2.29 14.87
C LEU A 255 -14.18 2.73 16.03
N PRO A 256 -14.62 2.58 17.30
CA PRO A 256 -13.93 3.14 18.45
C PRO A 256 -12.51 2.58 18.64
N VAL A 257 -12.26 1.32 18.31
CA VAL A 257 -10.91 0.72 18.37
C VAL A 257 -9.99 1.39 17.35
N LEU A 258 -10.43 1.57 16.10
CA LEU A 258 -9.65 2.25 15.07
C LEU A 258 -9.29 3.67 15.49
N GLU A 259 -10.26 4.44 16.01
CA GLU A 259 -10.07 5.82 16.47
C GLU A 259 -9.08 5.91 17.64
N GLN A 260 -9.12 4.94 18.55
CA GLN A 260 -8.15 4.87 19.65
C GLN A 260 -6.73 4.64 19.13
N VAL A 261 -6.53 3.60 18.31
CA VAL A 261 -5.21 3.25 17.75
C VAL A 261 -4.65 4.38 16.88
N LEU A 262 -5.53 5.07 16.14
CA LEU A 262 -5.15 6.23 15.35
C LEU A 262 -4.60 7.38 16.23
N ARG A 263 -5.22 7.64 17.40
CA ARG A 263 -4.69 8.63 18.36
C ARG A 263 -3.32 8.26 18.90
N GLU A 264 -3.12 6.99 19.23
CA GLU A 264 -1.85 6.46 19.74
C GLU A 264 -0.74 6.58 18.70
N ALA A 265 -0.99 6.15 17.47
CA ALA A 265 -0.04 6.23 16.37
C ALA A 265 0.29 7.69 15.99
N ARG A 266 -0.69 8.61 16.04
CA ARG A 266 -0.46 10.06 15.86
C ARG A 266 0.41 10.64 16.96
N SER A 267 0.21 10.22 18.21
CA SER A 267 1.07 10.64 19.33
C SER A 267 2.51 10.21 19.09
N LEU A 268 2.73 8.98 18.66
CA LEU A 268 4.05 8.46 18.32
C LEU A 268 4.68 9.22 17.14
N GLU A 269 3.90 9.50 16.09
CA GLU A 269 4.36 10.29 14.93
C GLU A 269 4.78 11.71 15.35
N ALA A 270 3.98 12.38 16.18
CA ALA A 270 4.25 13.73 16.68
C ALA A 270 5.53 13.80 17.53
N ASN A 271 5.88 12.69 18.20
CA ASN A 271 7.10 12.56 19.00
C ASN A 271 8.32 12.03 18.20
N GLY A 272 8.26 12.08 16.86
CA GLY A 272 9.39 11.75 15.98
C GLY A 272 9.43 10.29 15.50
N GLY A 273 8.53 9.42 15.94
CA GLY A 273 8.46 8.01 15.54
C GLY A 273 7.84 7.75 14.16
N GLY A 274 7.48 8.79 13.41
CA GLY A 274 6.75 8.64 12.14
C GLY A 274 7.46 7.82 11.06
N THR A 275 8.78 7.70 11.10
CA THR A 275 9.58 6.92 10.15
C THR A 275 9.98 5.54 10.67
N GLU A 276 9.63 5.22 11.91
CA GLU A 276 9.82 3.88 12.46
C GLU A 276 8.76 2.89 11.94
N GLY A 277 9.02 1.60 12.11
CA GLY A 277 8.09 0.53 11.79
C GLY A 277 6.88 0.52 12.72
N THR A 278 5.76 -0.05 12.27
CA THR A 278 4.51 -0.09 13.06
C THR A 278 4.65 -0.81 14.40
N GLN A 279 5.63 -1.71 14.56
CA GLN A 279 5.97 -2.34 15.83
C GLN A 279 6.39 -1.33 16.92
N SER A 280 6.80 -0.12 16.54
CA SER A 280 7.10 0.94 17.51
C SER A 280 5.88 1.46 18.27
N LEU A 281 4.66 1.04 17.87
CA LEU A 281 3.45 1.33 18.66
C LEU A 281 3.59 0.81 20.11
N LEU A 282 4.38 -0.23 20.36
CA LEU A 282 4.67 -0.72 21.72
C LEU A 282 5.25 0.38 22.61
N LYS A 283 6.05 1.32 22.07
CA LYS A 283 6.65 2.43 22.82
C LYS A 283 5.62 3.43 23.37
N TYR A 284 4.41 3.43 22.84
CA TYR A 284 3.33 4.28 23.37
C TYR A 284 2.89 3.83 24.76
N TYR A 285 3.07 2.55 25.09
CA TYR A 285 2.67 1.93 26.35
C TYR A 285 3.83 1.80 27.35
N GLU A 286 5.03 2.23 26.98
CA GLU A 286 6.23 2.28 27.84
C GLU A 286 6.41 3.66 28.46
#